data_64390821f9e961ec837c1c1760a9baf4
#
_entry.id   64390821f9e961ec837c1c1760a9baf4
#
_cell.length_a   1.000
_cell.length_b   1.000
_cell.length_c   1.000
_cell.angle_alpha   90.00
_cell.angle_beta   90.00
_cell.angle_gamma   90.00
#
_symmetry.space_group_name_H-M   'P 1'
#
loop_
_entity.id
_entity.type
_entity.pdbx_description
1 polymer ?
#
loop_
_entity_poly.entity_id
_entity_poly.type
_entity_poly.pdbx_seq_one_letter_code
_entity_poly.pdbx_strand_id
1 'polypeptide(L)'
;MKGLKFLLLGACVAFAACSAQSPSVQVSDKGTHWSWDKGTIVVETPERPAGQTSVIGLTTPKMDGVRVGFVGLGMRGPGAVERFTHIPGTQIVALCDYEQERAEKCQQYLKKASMPKAAVYSGEKGYEELCKRDDIDLVYIATDWLHHFPVAICAMENGKNVAIEVPSAMNLEECWALIDMSEKTRKHCMILENCCYDWFEMNTLNMAQQGVFGEVLRAQGAYIHNLEPFWDHYWKNGEADKLGWRLDYNMKHRGDVYATHGLGPVAQALDIHRGDRMKTLVAMDTKS
;
A
#
# COMPACT_ATOMS: atom_id res chain seq x y z
N MET A 1 60.51 7.12 -55.74
CA MET A 1 59.20 6.49 -55.57
C MET A 1 59.26 5.64 -54.26
N LYS A 2 58.71 6.16 -53.17
CA LYS A 2 58.80 5.52 -51.82
C LYS A 2 57.52 4.76 -51.62
N GLY A 3 57.60 3.43 -51.36
CA GLY A 3 56.47 2.56 -51.08
C GLY A 3 56.00 2.75 -49.65
N LEU A 4 54.71 2.98 -49.49
CA LEU A 4 54.00 3.08 -48.21
C LEU A 4 53.58 1.69 -47.75
N LYS A 5 54.18 1.20 -46.66
CA LYS A 5 53.76 -0.06 -46.03
C LYS A 5 52.59 0.23 -45.10
N PHE A 6 51.41 -0.33 -45.37
CA PHE A 6 50.30 -0.36 -44.46
C PHE A 6 50.52 -1.47 -43.41
N LEU A 7 50.60 -1.09 -42.13
CA LEU A 7 50.52 -2.01 -41.00
C LEU A 7 49.02 -2.23 -40.66
N LEU A 8 48.51 -3.40 -40.88
CA LEU A 8 47.21 -3.82 -40.32
C LEU A 8 47.43 -4.16 -38.85
N LEU A 9 46.92 -3.34 -37.94
CA LEU A 9 46.75 -3.71 -36.56
C LEU A 9 45.45 -4.51 -36.45
N GLY A 10 45.55 -5.83 -36.25
CA GLY A 10 44.44 -6.68 -35.90
C GLY A 10 44.07 -6.44 -34.44
N ALA A 11 42.94 -5.79 -34.19
CA ALA A 11 42.33 -5.75 -32.86
C ALA A 11 41.67 -7.09 -32.58
N CYS A 12 42.30 -7.92 -31.73
CA CYS A 12 41.66 -9.08 -31.11
C CYS A 12 40.63 -8.55 -30.12
N VAL A 13 39.36 -8.57 -30.50
CA VAL A 13 38.24 -8.41 -29.55
C VAL A 13 38.13 -9.73 -28.82
N ALA A 14 38.64 -9.80 -27.59
CA ALA A 14 38.38 -10.90 -26.69
C ALA A 14 36.89 -10.82 -26.27
N PHE A 15 36.06 -11.67 -26.85
CA PHE A 15 34.74 -11.96 -26.27
C PHE A 15 34.98 -12.67 -24.94
N ALA A 16 34.85 -11.94 -23.83
CA ALA A 16 34.70 -12.58 -22.53
C ALA A 16 33.36 -13.34 -22.59
N ALA A 17 33.45 -14.66 -22.70
CA ALA A 17 32.30 -15.51 -22.48
C ALA A 17 31.87 -15.30 -21.04
N CYS A 18 30.81 -14.51 -20.83
CA CYS A 18 30.08 -14.54 -19.58
C CYS A 18 29.58 -15.98 -19.40
N SER A 19 30.31 -16.76 -18.58
CA SER A 19 29.80 -18.01 -18.07
C SER A 19 28.47 -17.69 -17.36
N ALA A 20 27.37 -18.18 -17.90
CA ALA A 20 26.08 -18.10 -17.24
C ALA A 20 26.23 -18.84 -15.90
N GLN A 21 26.45 -18.09 -14.83
CA GLN A 21 26.33 -18.64 -13.49
C GLN A 21 24.90 -19.12 -13.35
N SER A 22 24.72 -20.34 -12.88
CA SER A 22 23.42 -20.87 -12.49
C SER A 22 22.80 -19.87 -11.52
N PRO A 23 21.50 -19.50 -11.68
CA PRO A 23 20.87 -18.54 -10.81
C PRO A 23 21.03 -19.00 -9.36
N SER A 24 21.79 -18.25 -8.57
CA SER A 24 21.88 -18.53 -7.14
C SER A 24 20.56 -18.02 -6.51
N VAL A 25 19.81 -18.91 -5.90
CA VAL A 25 18.66 -18.52 -5.08
C VAL A 25 19.16 -17.68 -3.93
N GLN A 26 18.61 -16.50 -3.77
CA GLN A 26 18.88 -15.62 -2.66
C GLN A 26 17.67 -15.57 -1.76
N VAL A 27 17.89 -15.41 -0.46
CA VAL A 27 16.83 -15.24 0.52
C VAL A 27 16.96 -13.83 1.07
N SER A 28 15.87 -13.06 1.05
CA SER A 28 15.83 -11.75 1.67
C SER A 28 15.96 -11.86 3.19
N ASP A 29 16.24 -10.76 3.86
CA ASP A 29 16.23 -10.66 5.32
C ASP A 29 14.86 -10.97 5.95
N LYS A 30 13.82 -10.98 5.14
CA LYS A 30 12.44 -11.33 5.50
C LYS A 30 12.03 -12.75 5.08
N GLY A 31 12.93 -13.52 4.48
CA GLY A 31 12.67 -14.91 4.09
C GLY A 31 12.14 -15.10 2.66
N THR A 32 11.92 -14.04 1.89
CA THR A 32 11.48 -14.17 0.48
C THR A 32 12.58 -14.79 -0.36
N HIS A 33 12.26 -15.87 -1.05
CA HIS A 33 13.16 -16.53 -1.99
C HIS A 33 13.08 -15.86 -3.36
N TRP A 34 14.21 -15.48 -3.90
CA TRP A 34 14.30 -14.89 -5.22
C TRP A 34 15.58 -15.31 -5.95
N SER A 35 15.56 -15.23 -7.25
CA SER A 35 16.70 -15.56 -8.11
C SER A 35 16.77 -14.62 -9.31
N TRP A 36 17.95 -14.57 -9.96
CA TRP A 36 18.10 -13.95 -11.27
C TRP A 36 17.94 -15.02 -12.36
N ASP A 37 17.03 -14.81 -13.29
CA ASP A 37 16.94 -15.57 -14.52
C ASP A 37 16.99 -14.64 -15.73
N LYS A 38 18.07 -14.75 -16.51
CA LYS A 38 18.29 -13.98 -17.76
C LYS A 38 18.05 -12.46 -17.62
N GLY A 39 18.50 -11.87 -16.52
CA GLY A 39 18.35 -10.46 -16.24
C GLY A 39 17.00 -10.06 -15.62
N THR A 40 16.19 -11.03 -15.24
CA THR A 40 14.91 -10.84 -14.57
C THR A 40 14.98 -11.36 -13.13
N ILE A 41 14.41 -10.61 -12.19
CA ILE A 41 14.20 -11.12 -10.82
C ILE A 41 12.98 -12.03 -10.85
N VAL A 42 13.16 -13.26 -10.40
CA VAL A 42 12.08 -14.23 -10.21
C VAL A 42 11.88 -14.41 -8.71
N VAL A 43 10.67 -14.19 -8.25
CA VAL A 43 10.26 -14.37 -6.85
C VAL A 43 9.39 -15.61 -6.75
N GLU A 44 9.67 -16.47 -5.77
CA GLU A 44 8.83 -17.63 -5.50
C GLU A 44 7.47 -17.17 -4.97
N THR A 45 6.41 -17.63 -5.60
CA THR A 45 5.04 -17.42 -5.10
C THR A 45 4.76 -18.48 -4.04
N PRO A 46 4.45 -18.10 -2.80
CA PRO A 46 4.13 -19.09 -1.77
C PRO A 46 2.87 -19.87 -2.12
N GLU A 47 2.83 -21.13 -1.73
CA GLU A 47 1.63 -21.93 -1.85
C GLU A 47 0.56 -21.44 -0.87
N ARG A 48 -0.70 -21.47 -1.32
CA ARG A 48 -1.81 -21.13 -0.43
C ARG A 48 -1.88 -22.16 0.71
N PRO A 49 -1.95 -21.71 1.97
CA PRO A 49 -2.07 -22.61 3.12
C PRO A 49 -3.27 -23.55 3.01
N ALA A 50 -3.11 -24.78 3.49
CA ALA A 50 -4.16 -25.78 3.41
C ALA A 50 -5.46 -25.32 4.11
N GLY A 51 -6.58 -25.50 3.45
CA GLY A 51 -7.89 -25.10 3.96
C GLY A 51 -8.26 -23.62 3.77
N GLN A 52 -7.36 -22.81 3.23
CA GLN A 52 -7.69 -21.43 2.85
C GLN A 52 -8.30 -21.38 1.45
N THR A 53 -9.20 -20.44 1.25
CA THR A 53 -9.86 -20.21 -0.04
C THR A 53 -9.79 -18.73 -0.38
N SER A 54 -9.70 -18.41 -1.67
CA SER A 54 -9.63 -17.05 -2.16
C SER A 54 -10.73 -16.16 -1.58
N VAL A 55 -10.37 -14.91 -1.31
CA VAL A 55 -11.31 -13.86 -0.89
C VAL A 55 -11.84 -13.05 -2.08
N ILE A 56 -11.47 -13.40 -3.31
CA ILE A 56 -12.08 -12.81 -4.51
C ILE A 56 -13.57 -13.11 -4.48
N GLY A 57 -14.39 -12.05 -4.52
CA GLY A 57 -15.85 -12.16 -4.41
C GLY A 57 -16.38 -12.40 -2.99
N LEU A 58 -15.54 -12.25 -1.96
CA LEU A 58 -16.01 -12.27 -0.58
C LEU A 58 -17.07 -11.20 -0.37
N THR A 59 -18.19 -11.58 0.23
CA THR A 59 -19.28 -10.68 0.60
C THR A 59 -19.54 -10.71 2.09
N THR A 60 -20.03 -9.60 2.61
CA THR A 60 -20.51 -9.50 3.98
C THR A 60 -22.04 -9.49 3.98
N PRO A 61 -22.72 -10.16 4.92
CA PRO A 61 -24.18 -10.02 5.07
C PRO A 61 -24.58 -8.56 5.21
N LYS A 62 -25.77 -8.21 4.70
CA LYS A 62 -26.32 -6.86 4.85
C LYS A 62 -26.35 -6.46 6.31
N MET A 63 -25.84 -5.27 6.59
CA MET A 63 -25.82 -4.66 7.91
C MET A 63 -26.66 -3.38 7.90
N ASP A 64 -27.37 -3.10 8.99
CA ASP A 64 -28.15 -1.85 9.12
C ASP A 64 -27.24 -0.64 9.38
N GLY A 65 -26.03 -0.89 9.86
CA GLY A 65 -24.98 0.11 10.07
C GLY A 65 -23.64 -0.54 10.28
N VAL A 66 -22.57 0.26 10.11
CA VAL A 66 -21.18 -0.18 10.29
C VAL A 66 -20.54 0.61 11.45
N ARG A 67 -20.06 -0.11 12.45
CA ARG A 67 -19.36 0.45 13.60
C ARG A 67 -17.87 0.51 13.32
N VAL A 68 -17.30 1.71 13.35
CA VAL A 68 -15.94 1.96 12.89
C VAL A 68 -15.03 2.37 14.05
N GLY A 69 -13.88 1.71 14.13
CA GLY A 69 -12.75 2.14 14.93
C GLY A 69 -11.67 2.76 14.04
N PHE A 70 -11.11 3.89 14.44
CA PHE A 70 -10.01 4.55 13.72
C PHE A 70 -8.70 4.38 14.48
N VAL A 71 -7.63 3.99 13.76
CA VAL A 71 -6.28 3.87 14.29
C VAL A 71 -5.33 4.72 13.45
N GLY A 72 -4.65 5.68 14.10
CA GLY A 72 -3.81 6.68 13.43
C GLY A 72 -4.59 7.96 13.11
N LEU A 73 -4.38 8.99 13.94
CA LEU A 73 -5.10 10.26 13.89
C LEU A 73 -4.13 11.44 13.73
N GLY A 74 -3.05 11.20 12.98
CA GLY A 74 -2.07 12.21 12.60
C GLY A 74 -2.57 13.09 11.45
N MET A 75 -1.97 12.96 10.26
CA MET A 75 -2.29 13.81 9.11
C MET A 75 -3.59 13.41 8.40
N ARG A 76 -3.76 12.14 8.02
CA ARG A 76 -4.92 11.66 7.22
C ARG A 76 -6.14 11.30 8.08
N GLY A 77 -5.89 10.71 9.25
CA GLY A 77 -6.95 10.20 10.12
C GLY A 77 -8.03 11.20 10.49
N PRO A 78 -7.73 12.43 10.94
CA PRO A 78 -8.75 13.41 11.30
C PRO A 78 -9.72 13.72 10.17
N GLY A 79 -9.21 13.92 8.95
CA GLY A 79 -10.05 14.14 7.77
C GLY A 79 -10.88 12.91 7.39
N ALA A 80 -10.39 11.69 7.65
CA ALA A 80 -11.17 10.48 7.48
C ALA A 80 -12.31 10.40 8.51
N VAL A 81 -12.02 10.66 9.78
CA VAL A 81 -13.05 10.73 10.84
C VAL A 81 -14.16 11.72 10.45
N GLU A 82 -13.79 12.93 10.00
CA GLU A 82 -14.77 13.94 9.58
C GLU A 82 -15.62 13.43 8.38
N ARG A 83 -15.00 12.86 7.34
CA ARG A 83 -15.75 12.31 6.19
C ARG A 83 -16.72 11.21 6.58
N PHE A 84 -16.33 10.33 7.50
CA PHE A 84 -17.21 9.24 7.95
C PHE A 84 -18.42 9.72 8.72
N THR A 85 -18.40 10.91 9.32
CA THR A 85 -19.60 11.50 9.93
C THR A 85 -20.70 11.85 8.91
N HIS A 86 -20.35 11.92 7.62
CA HIS A 86 -21.28 12.21 6.52
C HIS A 86 -21.75 10.96 5.77
N ILE A 87 -21.26 9.76 6.11
CA ILE A 87 -21.67 8.52 5.47
C ILE A 87 -22.86 7.93 6.23
N PRO A 88 -24.04 7.83 5.61
CA PRO A 88 -25.22 7.25 6.27
C PRO A 88 -24.95 5.80 6.72
N GLY A 89 -25.42 5.45 7.90
CA GLY A 89 -25.26 4.11 8.46
C GLY A 89 -23.90 3.85 9.10
N THR A 90 -23.00 4.83 9.20
CA THR A 90 -21.76 4.67 9.97
C THR A 90 -21.90 5.15 11.40
N GLN A 91 -21.24 4.48 12.31
CA GLN A 91 -21.08 4.85 13.71
C GLN A 91 -19.62 4.81 14.09
N ILE A 92 -19.05 5.92 14.52
CA ILE A 92 -17.66 5.97 14.97
C ILE A 92 -17.65 5.66 16.47
N VAL A 93 -17.17 4.48 16.83
CA VAL A 93 -17.25 3.95 18.21
C VAL A 93 -15.92 3.97 18.96
N ALA A 94 -14.80 4.08 18.23
CA ALA A 94 -13.48 4.12 18.84
C ALA A 94 -12.50 4.98 18.04
N LEU A 95 -11.61 5.67 18.74
CA LEU A 95 -10.53 6.52 18.19
C LEU A 95 -9.23 6.15 18.91
N CYS A 96 -8.19 5.85 18.14
CA CYS A 96 -6.89 5.45 18.66
C CYS A 96 -5.75 6.19 17.96
N ASP A 97 -4.83 6.74 18.73
CA ASP A 97 -3.55 7.24 18.25
C ASP A 97 -2.47 6.99 19.30
N TYR A 98 -1.21 6.94 18.90
CA TYR A 98 -0.11 6.90 19.86
C TYR A 98 -0.18 8.05 20.88
N GLU A 99 -0.52 9.23 20.40
CA GLU A 99 -0.74 10.44 21.22
C GLU A 99 -2.23 10.60 21.55
N GLN A 100 -2.61 10.44 22.81
CA GLN A 100 -3.99 10.53 23.29
C GLN A 100 -4.68 11.82 22.85
N GLU A 101 -3.96 12.93 22.86
CA GLU A 101 -4.49 14.25 22.51
C GLU A 101 -5.06 14.28 21.08
N ARG A 102 -4.44 13.56 20.14
CA ARG A 102 -4.93 13.46 18.74
C ARG A 102 -6.28 12.76 18.66
N ALA A 103 -6.43 11.67 19.40
CA ALA A 103 -7.71 10.97 19.46
C ALA A 103 -8.80 11.81 20.14
N GLU A 104 -8.46 12.52 21.20
CA GLU A 104 -9.39 13.44 21.89
C GLU A 104 -9.81 14.61 20.99
N LYS A 105 -8.89 15.19 20.24
CA LYS A 105 -9.19 16.27 19.27
C LYS A 105 -10.20 15.83 18.21
N CYS A 106 -10.15 14.59 17.77
CA CYS A 106 -11.09 14.07 16.77
C CYS A 106 -12.54 13.97 17.26
N GLN A 107 -12.79 13.99 18.58
CA GLN A 107 -14.15 14.05 19.14
C GLN A 107 -14.93 15.31 18.70
N GLN A 108 -14.25 16.37 18.29
CA GLN A 108 -14.91 17.58 17.80
C GLN A 108 -15.76 17.31 16.54
N TYR A 109 -15.32 16.40 15.65
CA TYR A 109 -16.05 16.04 14.44
C TYR A 109 -17.35 15.29 14.77
N LEU A 110 -17.27 14.37 15.73
CA LEU A 110 -18.45 13.64 16.21
C LEU A 110 -19.45 14.61 16.86
N LYS A 111 -18.96 15.49 17.72
CA LYS A 111 -19.79 16.53 18.36
C LYS A 111 -20.47 17.43 17.33
N LYS A 112 -19.74 17.90 16.30
CA LYS A 112 -20.27 18.71 15.21
C LYS A 112 -21.39 18.00 14.43
N ALA A 113 -21.24 16.69 14.25
CA ALA A 113 -22.20 15.83 13.58
C ALA A 113 -23.33 15.29 14.48
N SER A 114 -23.38 15.72 15.75
CA SER A 114 -24.33 15.20 16.75
C SER A 114 -24.24 13.68 16.97
N MET A 115 -23.08 13.10 16.74
CA MET A 115 -22.81 11.69 17.01
C MET A 115 -22.40 11.46 18.48
N PRO A 116 -22.64 10.26 19.02
CA PRO A 116 -22.14 9.89 20.34
C PRO A 116 -20.61 10.01 20.43
N LYS A 117 -20.11 10.27 21.64
CA LYS A 117 -18.67 10.27 21.91
C LYS A 117 -18.10 8.85 21.73
N ALA A 118 -17.00 8.74 20.97
CA ALA A 118 -16.27 7.51 20.79
C ALA A 118 -15.35 7.20 21.98
N ALA A 119 -15.06 5.92 22.23
CA ALA A 119 -14.02 5.53 23.18
C ALA A 119 -12.63 5.96 22.67
N VAL A 120 -11.74 6.33 23.57
CA VAL A 120 -10.38 6.77 23.24
C VAL A 120 -9.38 5.74 23.73
N TYR A 121 -8.44 5.37 22.84
CA TYR A 121 -7.31 4.51 23.10
C TYR A 121 -6.03 5.23 22.73
N SER A 122 -4.92 4.93 23.43
CA SER A 122 -3.65 5.59 23.15
C SER A 122 -2.44 4.75 23.53
N GLY A 123 -1.26 5.23 23.09
CA GLY A 123 0.01 4.58 23.32
C GLY A 123 0.30 3.43 22.33
N GLU A 124 1.45 2.82 22.50
CA GLU A 124 1.99 1.82 21.57
C GLU A 124 1.05 0.63 21.31
N LYS A 125 0.30 0.21 22.33
CA LYS A 125 -0.62 -0.94 22.27
C LYS A 125 -2.09 -0.57 22.30
N GLY A 126 -2.42 0.71 22.18
CA GLY A 126 -3.80 1.18 22.20
C GLY A 126 -4.68 0.53 21.13
N TYR A 127 -4.12 0.24 19.96
CA TYR A 127 -4.83 -0.43 18.88
C TYR A 127 -5.20 -1.89 19.22
N GLU A 128 -4.37 -2.60 20.02
CA GLU A 128 -4.67 -3.98 20.44
C GLU A 128 -5.95 -4.02 21.28
N GLU A 129 -6.10 -3.05 22.19
CA GLU A 129 -7.30 -2.93 23.03
C GLU A 129 -8.54 -2.52 22.21
N LEU A 130 -8.37 -1.64 21.23
CA LEU A 130 -9.43 -1.27 20.30
C LEU A 130 -9.88 -2.50 19.49
N CYS A 131 -8.97 -3.30 18.98
CA CYS A 131 -9.29 -4.48 18.17
C CYS A 131 -10.04 -5.56 18.93
N LYS A 132 -9.87 -5.67 20.26
CA LYS A 132 -10.58 -6.64 21.10
C LYS A 132 -12.07 -6.32 21.32
N ARG A 133 -12.53 -5.14 20.99
CA ARG A 133 -13.93 -4.74 21.18
C ARG A 133 -14.88 -5.51 20.28
N ASP A 134 -15.99 -5.98 20.79
CA ASP A 134 -17.02 -6.70 20.02
C ASP A 134 -17.97 -5.77 19.26
N ASP A 135 -17.96 -4.48 19.56
CA ASP A 135 -18.79 -3.47 18.92
C ASP A 135 -18.08 -2.71 17.79
N ILE A 136 -17.06 -3.30 17.17
CA ILE A 136 -16.38 -2.78 15.99
C ILE A 136 -16.54 -3.79 14.84
N ASP A 137 -16.98 -3.30 13.68
CA ASP A 137 -17.13 -4.08 12.45
C ASP A 137 -15.99 -3.81 11.47
N LEU A 138 -15.47 -2.58 11.47
CA LEU A 138 -14.43 -2.09 10.58
C LEU A 138 -13.37 -1.30 11.34
N VAL A 139 -12.12 -1.60 11.11
CA VAL A 139 -10.98 -0.78 11.56
C VAL A 139 -10.42 0.00 10.38
N TYR A 140 -10.46 1.33 10.47
CA TYR A 140 -9.81 2.24 9.52
C TYR A 140 -8.40 2.56 10.01
N ILE A 141 -7.39 2.30 9.19
CA ILE A 141 -5.98 2.36 9.56
C ILE A 141 -5.28 3.46 8.78
N ALA A 142 -4.78 4.48 9.48
CA ALA A 142 -4.04 5.62 8.91
C ALA A 142 -2.83 6.00 9.78
N THR A 143 -2.13 5.02 10.29
CA THR A 143 -0.88 5.16 11.07
C THR A 143 0.29 5.60 10.18
N ASP A 144 1.51 5.53 10.69
CA ASP A 144 2.68 5.50 9.81
C ASP A 144 2.76 4.17 9.05
N TRP A 145 3.59 4.12 8.00
CA TRP A 145 3.64 2.99 7.08
C TRP A 145 4.04 1.66 7.74
N LEU A 146 4.90 1.70 8.75
CA LEU A 146 5.38 0.49 9.42
C LEU A 146 4.31 -0.13 10.34
N HIS A 147 3.32 0.65 10.75
CA HIS A 147 2.24 0.19 11.62
C HIS A 147 0.95 -0.20 10.87
N HIS A 148 0.86 0.06 9.55
CA HIS A 148 -0.29 -0.38 8.77
C HIS A 148 -0.52 -1.89 8.87
N PHE A 149 0.53 -2.67 8.61
CA PHE A 149 0.48 -4.14 8.61
C PHE A 149 0.15 -4.73 9.99
N PRO A 150 0.88 -4.44 11.08
CA PRO A 150 0.59 -5.06 12.39
C PRO A 150 -0.80 -4.72 12.93
N VAL A 151 -1.30 -3.50 12.69
CA VAL A 151 -2.66 -3.12 13.08
C VAL A 151 -3.69 -3.91 12.27
N ALA A 152 -3.49 -4.08 10.96
CA ALA A 152 -4.40 -4.82 10.11
C ALA A 152 -4.48 -6.30 10.49
N ILE A 153 -3.35 -6.94 10.76
CA ILE A 153 -3.30 -8.32 11.23
C ILE A 153 -4.05 -8.46 12.56
N CYS A 154 -3.73 -7.61 13.54
CA CYS A 154 -4.41 -7.61 14.83
C CYS A 154 -5.92 -7.44 14.70
N ALA A 155 -6.39 -6.54 13.85
CA ALA A 155 -7.81 -6.32 13.62
C ALA A 155 -8.50 -7.55 13.01
N MET A 156 -7.91 -8.15 11.96
CA MET A 156 -8.48 -9.34 11.31
C MET A 156 -8.47 -10.56 12.23
N GLU A 157 -7.43 -10.78 13.02
CA GLU A 157 -7.38 -11.83 14.02
C GLU A 157 -8.50 -11.71 15.07
N ASN A 158 -8.89 -10.47 15.41
CA ASN A 158 -10.01 -10.17 16.29
C ASN A 158 -11.34 -10.05 15.53
N GLY A 159 -11.43 -10.58 14.32
CA GLY A 159 -12.68 -10.70 13.55
C GLY A 159 -13.20 -9.40 12.93
N LYS A 160 -12.34 -8.39 12.75
CA LYS A 160 -12.72 -7.11 12.13
C LYS A 160 -12.38 -7.08 10.65
N ASN A 161 -13.18 -6.38 9.85
CA ASN A 161 -12.77 -5.95 8.53
C ASN A 161 -11.78 -4.79 8.64
N VAL A 162 -10.91 -4.64 7.65
CA VAL A 162 -9.91 -3.57 7.66
C VAL A 162 -9.92 -2.76 6.38
N ALA A 163 -9.70 -1.46 6.53
CA ALA A 163 -9.48 -0.51 5.47
C ALA A 163 -8.19 0.26 5.78
N ILE A 164 -7.18 0.10 4.93
CA ILE A 164 -5.80 0.49 5.19
C ILE A 164 -5.39 1.60 4.23
N GLU A 165 -4.92 2.73 4.75
CA GLU A 165 -4.31 3.80 3.95
C GLU A 165 -3.05 3.30 3.22
N VAL A 166 -2.67 4.01 2.18
CA VAL A 166 -1.53 3.69 1.30
C VAL A 166 -0.19 4.01 1.98
N PRO A 167 0.80 3.12 1.85
CA PRO A 167 0.78 1.75 1.33
C PRO A 167 0.27 0.76 2.39
N SER A 168 -0.40 -0.30 1.97
CA SER A 168 -0.94 -1.29 2.90
C SER A 168 0.13 -2.22 3.50
N ALA A 169 1.26 -2.38 2.82
CA ALA A 169 2.38 -3.23 3.22
C ALA A 169 3.69 -2.62 2.71
N MET A 170 4.80 -2.96 3.34
CA MET A 170 6.12 -2.42 3.03
C MET A 170 7.08 -3.43 2.41
N ASN A 171 6.70 -4.69 2.34
CA ASN A 171 7.47 -5.79 1.74
C ASN A 171 6.54 -6.89 1.23
N LEU A 172 7.10 -7.87 0.52
CA LEU A 172 6.33 -8.96 -0.09
C LEU A 172 5.73 -9.90 0.95
N GLU A 173 6.42 -10.17 2.03
CA GLU A 173 5.98 -11.03 3.13
C GLU A 173 4.72 -10.45 3.78
N GLU A 174 4.69 -9.14 4.02
CA GLU A 174 3.50 -8.45 4.54
C GLU A 174 2.34 -8.49 3.54
N CYS A 175 2.62 -8.34 2.23
CA CYS A 175 1.59 -8.46 1.20
C CYS A 175 0.92 -9.85 1.24
N TRP A 176 1.71 -10.92 1.31
CA TRP A 176 1.20 -12.29 1.40
C TRP A 176 0.46 -12.51 2.71
N ALA A 177 1.01 -12.06 3.83
CA ALA A 177 0.39 -12.24 5.14
C ALA A 177 -0.97 -11.53 5.27
N LEU A 178 -1.15 -10.35 4.65
CA LEU A 178 -2.46 -9.69 4.60
C LEU A 178 -3.49 -10.53 3.86
N ILE A 179 -3.12 -11.11 2.72
CA ILE A 179 -4.01 -11.98 1.95
C ILE A 179 -4.32 -13.26 2.73
N ASP A 180 -3.30 -13.92 3.27
CA ASP A 180 -3.46 -15.15 4.05
C ASP A 180 -4.35 -14.92 5.27
N MET A 181 -4.16 -13.81 5.99
CA MET A 181 -4.99 -13.45 7.13
C MET A 181 -6.45 -13.17 6.72
N SER A 182 -6.66 -12.46 5.61
CA SER A 182 -8.00 -12.24 5.05
C SER A 182 -8.68 -13.55 4.65
N GLU A 183 -7.95 -14.47 3.99
CA GLU A 183 -8.46 -15.80 3.61
C GLU A 183 -8.77 -16.66 4.84
N LYS A 184 -7.89 -16.68 5.85
CA LYS A 184 -8.05 -17.42 7.09
C LYS A 184 -9.24 -16.95 7.93
N THR A 185 -9.39 -15.64 8.07
CA THR A 185 -10.41 -15.05 8.94
C THR A 185 -11.72 -14.74 8.22
N ARG A 186 -11.73 -14.80 6.90
CA ARG A 186 -12.85 -14.39 6.03
C ARG A 186 -13.29 -12.95 6.30
N LYS A 187 -12.31 -12.06 6.52
CA LYS A 187 -12.53 -10.62 6.70
C LYS A 187 -12.00 -9.84 5.49
N HIS A 188 -12.72 -8.78 5.14
CA HIS A 188 -12.25 -7.88 4.09
C HIS A 188 -10.97 -7.18 4.52
N CYS A 189 -9.99 -7.17 3.61
CA CYS A 189 -8.76 -6.39 3.72
C CYS A 189 -8.68 -5.49 2.49
N MET A 190 -8.97 -4.20 2.67
CA MET A 190 -9.05 -3.24 1.57
C MET A 190 -7.95 -2.18 1.70
N ILE A 191 -7.21 -1.98 0.61
CA ILE A 191 -6.35 -0.79 0.48
C ILE A 191 -7.20 0.41 0.05
N LEU A 192 -6.98 1.54 0.69
CA LEU A 192 -7.69 2.80 0.41
C LEU A 192 -6.94 3.63 -0.65
N GLU A 193 -6.76 3.05 -1.83
CA GLU A 193 -6.11 3.75 -2.95
C GLU A 193 -7.08 4.80 -3.52
N ASN A 194 -6.96 6.03 -3.03
CA ASN A 194 -7.90 7.10 -3.35
C ASN A 194 -7.91 7.49 -4.84
N CYS A 195 -6.77 7.39 -5.53
CA CYS A 195 -6.70 7.75 -6.95
C CYS A 195 -7.54 6.83 -7.85
N CYS A 196 -7.91 5.63 -7.39
CA CYS A 196 -8.87 4.80 -8.12
C CYS A 196 -10.30 5.35 -8.12
N TYR A 197 -10.62 6.29 -7.23
CA TYR A 197 -11.99 6.76 -6.97
C TYR A 197 -12.20 8.24 -7.30
N ASP A 198 -11.20 8.90 -7.87
CA ASP A 198 -11.34 10.25 -8.38
C ASP A 198 -12.23 10.25 -9.62
N TRP A 199 -12.89 11.38 -9.89
CA TRP A 199 -13.88 11.47 -10.96
C TRP A 199 -13.32 11.09 -12.35
N PHE A 200 -12.10 11.50 -12.64
CA PHE A 200 -11.46 11.22 -13.93
C PHE A 200 -11.15 9.72 -14.08
N GLU A 201 -10.58 9.10 -13.07
CA GLU A 201 -10.22 7.69 -13.06
C GLU A 201 -11.46 6.79 -13.11
N MET A 202 -12.47 7.11 -12.33
CA MET A 202 -13.77 6.41 -12.35
C MET A 202 -14.45 6.49 -13.72
N ASN A 203 -14.43 7.66 -14.36
CA ASN A 203 -14.95 7.83 -15.71
C ASN A 203 -14.15 7.04 -16.74
N THR A 204 -12.82 7.10 -16.66
CA THR A 204 -11.93 6.36 -17.57
C THR A 204 -12.18 4.85 -17.44
N LEU A 205 -12.27 4.35 -16.21
CA LEU A 205 -12.59 2.95 -15.96
C LEU A 205 -13.96 2.55 -16.55
N ASN A 206 -15.00 3.37 -16.33
CA ASN A 206 -16.32 3.12 -16.88
C ASN A 206 -16.32 3.09 -18.44
N MET A 207 -15.59 3.99 -19.07
CA MET A 207 -15.43 4.02 -20.53
C MET A 207 -14.66 2.78 -21.04
N ALA A 208 -13.61 2.37 -20.34
CA ALA A 208 -12.86 1.17 -20.67
C ALA A 208 -13.75 -0.09 -20.59
N GLN A 209 -14.52 -0.23 -19.52
CA GLN A 209 -15.45 -1.35 -19.31
C GLN A 209 -16.58 -1.40 -20.37
N GLN A 210 -16.99 -0.26 -20.89
CA GLN A 210 -17.96 -0.17 -21.99
C GLN A 210 -17.34 -0.34 -23.39
N GLY A 211 -16.03 -0.58 -23.48
CA GLY A 211 -15.33 -0.76 -24.75
C GLY A 211 -15.15 0.50 -25.57
N VAL A 212 -15.35 1.70 -25.00
CA VAL A 212 -15.25 2.99 -25.73
C VAL A 212 -13.86 3.18 -26.33
N PHE A 213 -12.81 2.67 -25.66
CA PHE A 213 -11.43 2.75 -26.14
C PHE A 213 -11.03 1.61 -27.07
N GLY A 214 -11.91 0.62 -27.29
CA GLY A 214 -11.52 -0.63 -27.90
C GLY A 214 -10.55 -1.43 -27.01
N GLU A 215 -9.65 -2.17 -27.61
CA GLU A 215 -8.59 -2.89 -26.88
C GLU A 215 -7.58 -1.90 -26.34
N VAL A 216 -7.41 -1.83 -25.02
CA VAL A 216 -6.45 -0.94 -24.36
C VAL A 216 -5.07 -1.59 -24.35
N LEU A 217 -4.17 -1.10 -25.20
CA LEU A 217 -2.83 -1.67 -25.37
C LEU A 217 -1.78 -1.06 -24.44
N ARG A 218 -2.02 0.14 -23.92
CA ARG A 218 -1.09 0.86 -23.05
C ARG A 218 -1.84 1.82 -22.14
N ALA A 219 -1.40 1.87 -20.90
CA ALA A 219 -1.80 2.89 -19.94
C ALA A 219 -0.56 3.47 -19.25
N GLN A 220 -0.69 4.71 -18.77
CA GLN A 220 0.37 5.39 -18.04
C GLN A 220 -0.24 6.10 -16.85
N GLY A 221 0.32 5.88 -15.67
CA GLY A 221 0.03 6.60 -14.45
C GLY A 221 1.29 7.24 -13.89
N ALA A 222 1.13 8.31 -13.11
CA ALA A 222 2.24 9.00 -12.46
C ALA A 222 1.82 9.54 -11.09
N TYR A 223 2.75 9.54 -10.15
CA TYR A 223 2.65 10.31 -8.92
C TYR A 223 3.76 11.36 -8.93
N ILE A 224 3.38 12.58 -9.28
CA ILE A 224 4.32 13.73 -9.39
C ILE A 224 3.79 14.80 -8.44
N HIS A 225 4.55 15.11 -7.39
CA HIS A 225 4.07 15.96 -6.32
C HIS A 225 5.12 16.97 -5.86
N ASN A 226 4.74 18.24 -5.73
CA ASN A 226 5.51 19.19 -4.94
C ASN A 226 5.20 18.99 -3.46
N LEU A 227 6.19 18.52 -2.67
CA LEU A 227 6.04 18.24 -1.25
C LEU A 227 6.40 19.42 -0.36
N GLU A 228 6.86 20.54 -0.92
CA GLU A 228 7.19 21.75 -0.16
C GLU A 228 6.06 22.24 0.76
N PRO A 229 4.78 22.26 0.33
CA PRO A 229 3.68 22.65 1.22
C PRO A 229 3.47 21.69 2.42
N PHE A 230 4.07 20.52 2.38
CA PHE A 230 3.97 19.50 3.44
C PHE A 230 5.25 19.41 4.27
N TRP A 231 6.12 20.40 4.22
CA TRP A 231 7.41 20.41 4.89
C TRP A 231 7.32 20.07 6.37
N ASP A 232 6.32 20.61 7.09
CA ASP A 232 6.07 20.35 8.51
C ASP A 232 5.82 18.87 8.83
N HIS A 233 5.40 18.07 7.84
CA HIS A 233 5.18 16.62 8.01
C HIS A 233 6.45 15.80 7.81
N TYR A 234 7.49 16.39 7.23
CA TYR A 234 8.80 15.76 7.05
C TYR A 234 9.73 16.03 8.24
N TRP A 235 9.47 17.09 8.98
CA TRP A 235 10.19 17.45 10.19
C TRP A 235 9.30 17.25 11.41
N LYS A 236 9.84 16.67 12.47
CA LYS A 236 9.07 16.47 13.70
C LYS A 236 8.70 17.81 14.30
N ASN A 237 7.40 18.10 14.39
CA ASN A 237 6.87 19.38 14.91
C ASN A 237 7.36 20.63 14.15
N GLY A 238 7.72 20.51 12.85
CA GLY A 238 8.28 21.61 12.07
C GLY A 238 9.72 22.02 12.46
N GLU A 239 10.40 21.26 13.32
CA GLU A 239 11.77 21.52 13.74
C GLU A 239 12.75 20.93 12.72
N ALA A 240 13.53 21.78 12.04
CA ALA A 240 14.42 21.40 10.94
C ALA A 240 15.57 20.44 11.33
N ASP A 241 15.82 20.24 12.60
CA ASP A 241 16.81 19.33 13.14
C ASP A 241 16.23 17.97 13.60
N LYS A 242 14.91 17.82 13.56
CA LYS A 242 14.22 16.60 13.96
C LYS A 242 13.47 15.98 12.80
N LEU A 243 13.95 14.83 12.37
CA LEU A 243 13.32 14.10 11.26
C LEU A 243 11.92 13.60 11.65
N GLY A 244 10.94 13.87 10.79
CA GLY A 244 9.67 13.16 10.80
C GLY A 244 9.84 11.74 10.25
N TRP A 245 8.96 10.83 10.62
CA TRP A 245 9.04 9.41 10.24
C TRP A 245 9.09 9.20 8.70
N ARG A 246 8.43 10.04 7.91
CA ARG A 246 8.44 9.94 6.44
C ARG A 246 9.82 10.22 5.87
N LEU A 247 10.47 11.30 6.33
CA LEU A 247 11.79 11.67 5.86
C LEU A 247 12.82 10.63 6.33
N ASP A 248 12.75 10.19 7.59
CA ASP A 248 13.62 9.15 8.13
C ASP A 248 13.52 7.85 7.32
N TYR A 249 12.29 7.44 6.95
CA TYR A 249 12.08 6.28 6.08
C TYR A 249 12.70 6.48 4.70
N ASN A 250 12.41 7.60 4.03
CA ASN A 250 12.92 7.86 2.68
C ASN A 250 14.44 7.99 2.62
N MET A 251 15.09 8.43 3.69
CA MET A 251 16.55 8.48 3.76
C MET A 251 17.19 7.09 3.87
N LYS A 252 16.46 6.11 4.38
CA LYS A 252 16.94 4.74 4.61
C LYS A 252 16.53 3.75 3.52
N HIS A 253 15.54 4.10 2.71
CA HIS A 253 14.96 3.20 1.71
C HIS A 253 14.89 3.87 0.35
N ARG A 254 15.14 3.09 -0.69
CA ARG A 254 15.01 3.52 -2.09
C ARG A 254 13.72 2.94 -2.66
N GLY A 255 13.25 3.58 -3.71
CA GLY A 255 12.05 3.16 -4.44
C GLY A 255 10.88 4.12 -4.26
N ASP A 256 9.82 3.84 -4.99
CA ASP A 256 8.60 4.65 -4.98
C ASP A 256 7.63 4.09 -3.92
N VAL A 257 7.39 4.87 -2.88
CA VAL A 257 6.47 4.49 -1.78
C VAL A 257 5.00 4.71 -2.13
N TYR A 258 4.71 5.42 -3.23
CA TYR A 258 3.35 5.73 -3.68
C TYR A 258 3.06 5.28 -5.12
N ALA A 259 3.77 4.27 -5.61
CA ALA A 259 3.51 3.67 -6.93
C ALA A 259 2.04 3.29 -7.12
N THR A 260 1.33 2.95 -6.06
CA THR A 260 -0.09 2.60 -6.06
C THR A 260 -0.99 3.71 -6.62
N HIS A 261 -0.65 4.98 -6.43
CA HIS A 261 -1.45 6.11 -6.94
C HIS A 261 -1.47 6.16 -8.48
N GLY A 262 -0.37 5.81 -9.13
CA GLY A 262 -0.35 5.66 -10.59
C GLY A 262 -0.79 4.28 -11.05
N LEU A 263 -0.34 3.23 -10.35
CA LEU A 263 -0.57 1.84 -10.74
C LEU A 263 -2.00 1.37 -10.49
N GLY A 264 -2.66 1.84 -9.43
CA GLY A 264 -4.02 1.42 -9.07
C GLY A 264 -5.03 1.66 -10.20
N PRO A 265 -5.21 2.91 -10.69
CA PRO A 265 -6.09 3.20 -11.82
C PRO A 265 -5.70 2.45 -13.10
N VAL A 266 -4.40 2.36 -13.40
CA VAL A 266 -3.88 1.60 -14.55
C VAL A 266 -4.25 0.12 -14.45
N ALA A 267 -4.05 -0.50 -13.29
CA ALA A 267 -4.37 -1.90 -13.08
C ALA A 267 -5.87 -2.17 -13.21
N GLN A 268 -6.73 -1.25 -12.79
CA GLN A 268 -8.17 -1.36 -12.98
C GLN A 268 -8.58 -1.24 -14.45
N ALA A 269 -8.03 -0.27 -15.18
CA ALA A 269 -8.34 -0.04 -16.58
C ALA A 269 -7.85 -1.17 -17.51
N LEU A 270 -6.78 -1.85 -17.14
CA LEU A 270 -6.19 -3.00 -17.86
C LEU A 270 -6.67 -4.36 -17.32
N ASP A 271 -7.62 -4.39 -16.41
CA ASP A 271 -8.18 -5.64 -15.87
C ASP A 271 -7.12 -6.58 -15.23
N ILE A 272 -6.06 -6.01 -14.65
CA ILE A 272 -4.98 -6.78 -14.02
C ILE A 272 -5.56 -7.67 -12.90
N HIS A 273 -5.21 -8.95 -12.93
CA HIS A 273 -5.73 -10.04 -12.10
C HIS A 273 -7.23 -10.38 -12.29
N ARG A 274 -7.89 -9.81 -13.31
CA ARG A 274 -9.29 -10.10 -13.65
C ARG A 274 -9.49 -10.53 -15.10
N GLY A 275 -8.46 -10.64 -15.86
CA GLY A 275 -8.42 -11.00 -17.28
C GLY A 275 -7.00 -10.91 -17.81
N ASP A 276 -6.24 -9.93 -17.33
CA ASP A 276 -4.84 -9.74 -17.66
C ASP A 276 -3.92 -9.95 -16.44
N ARG A 277 -2.61 -9.93 -16.65
CA ARG A 277 -1.61 -10.10 -15.60
C ARG A 277 -0.32 -9.36 -15.90
N MET A 278 0.35 -8.91 -14.87
CA MET A 278 1.72 -8.40 -14.99
C MET A 278 2.67 -9.55 -15.33
N LYS A 279 3.51 -9.34 -16.34
CA LYS A 279 4.48 -10.33 -16.81
C LYS A 279 5.91 -9.91 -16.54
N THR A 280 6.21 -8.65 -16.68
CA THR A 280 7.56 -8.10 -16.51
C THR A 280 7.48 -6.76 -15.78
N LEU A 281 8.41 -6.53 -14.86
CA LEU A 281 8.62 -5.25 -14.19
C LEU A 281 10.03 -4.75 -14.54
N VAL A 282 10.13 -3.48 -14.91
CA VAL A 282 11.40 -2.77 -15.02
C VAL A 282 11.33 -1.54 -14.12
N ALA A 283 12.29 -1.40 -13.23
CA ALA A 283 12.41 -0.23 -12.36
C ALA A 283 13.69 0.54 -12.69
N MET A 284 13.59 1.86 -12.70
CA MET A 284 14.72 2.76 -12.84
C MET A 284 14.67 3.79 -11.72
N ASP A 285 15.84 4.10 -11.19
CA ASP A 285 16.00 5.07 -10.12
C ASP A 285 17.17 6.00 -10.44
N THR A 286 17.16 7.20 -9.88
CA THR A 286 18.27 8.13 -9.99
C THR A 286 19.28 7.87 -8.90
N LYS A 287 20.53 8.20 -9.18
CA LYS A 287 21.57 8.21 -8.14
C LYS A 287 21.29 9.39 -7.20
N SER A 288 20.92 9.10 -6.00
CA SER A 288 20.78 10.06 -4.90
C SER A 288 21.99 10.03 -3.99
#